data_444085274d48175974ca8e80bd94b5d0
#
_entry.id   444085274d48175974ca8e80bd94b5d0
#
_cell.length_a   1.000
_cell.length_b   1.000
_cell.length_c   1.000
_cell.angle_alpha   90.00
_cell.angle_beta   90.00
_cell.angle_gamma   90.00
#
_symmetry.space_group_name_H-M   'P 1'
#
loop_
_entity.id
_entity.type
_entity.pdbx_description
1 polymer ?
#
loop_
_entity_poly.entity_id
_entity_poly.type
_entity_poly.pdbx_seq_one_letter_code
_entity_poly.pdbx_strand_id
1 'polypeptide(L)'
;MAETRKILGDDSVQVSPTCVRVPVYTGHSESINIQTVRELSPERCREVLAAFPGVTVVDDPGAGRYPMPIDAAGRDEVLVGRIRRDPSHERCLNMFIVGDNLRKGAATNAVQLAELLVERRLVGPGAAELARS
;
A
#
# COMPACT_ATOMS: atom_id res chain seq x y z
N MET A 1 1.16 12.04 13.13
CA MET A 1 2.37 12.74 12.64
C MET A 1 3.64 12.26 13.33
N ALA A 2 3.66 12.11 14.65
CA ALA A 2 4.85 11.61 15.36
C ALA A 2 5.19 10.14 15.02
N GLU A 3 4.18 9.29 14.84
CA GLU A 3 4.36 7.86 14.56
C GLU A 3 5.09 7.60 13.23
N THR A 4 4.78 8.34 12.17
CA THR A 4 5.43 8.17 10.87
C THR A 4 6.94 8.40 10.96
N ARG A 5 7.35 9.48 11.63
CA ARG A 5 8.76 9.79 11.86
C ARG A 5 9.45 8.73 12.70
N LYS A 6 8.78 8.29 13.78
CA LYS A 6 9.28 7.23 14.66
C LYS A 6 9.49 5.91 13.92
N ILE A 7 8.52 5.49 13.09
CA ILE A 7 8.60 4.23 12.35
C ILE A 7 9.69 4.28 11.29
N LEU A 8 9.81 5.40 10.56
CA LEU A 8 10.83 5.58 9.53
C LEU A 8 12.22 5.90 10.11
N GLY A 9 12.32 6.27 11.39
CA GLY A 9 13.57 6.70 12.01
C GLY A 9 14.13 8.00 11.41
N ASP A 10 13.25 8.85 10.86
CA ASP A 10 13.63 10.07 10.15
C ASP A 10 12.74 11.25 10.53
N ASP A 11 13.30 12.17 11.30
CA ASP A 11 12.61 13.37 11.77
C ASP A 11 12.42 14.45 10.67
N SER A 12 13.13 14.34 9.56
CA SER A 12 13.06 15.29 8.44
C SER A 12 11.76 15.11 7.62
N VAL A 13 11.10 13.94 7.72
CA VAL A 13 9.87 13.64 7.01
C VAL A 13 8.75 14.57 7.46
N GLN A 14 8.22 15.33 6.52
CA GLN A 14 7.06 16.19 6.76
C GLN A 14 5.76 15.40 6.52
N VAL A 15 4.84 15.45 7.48
CA VAL A 15 3.60 14.68 7.45
C VAL A 15 2.42 15.59 7.78
N SER A 16 1.44 15.62 6.90
CA SER A 16 0.18 16.35 7.09
C SER A 16 -1.00 15.46 6.67
N PRO A 17 -1.43 14.53 7.54
CA PRO A 17 -2.54 13.64 7.22
C PRO A 17 -3.88 14.35 7.41
N THR A 18 -4.83 14.01 6.55
CA THR A 18 -6.25 14.30 6.74
C THR A 18 -6.99 12.97 6.89
N CYS A 19 -7.58 12.76 8.05
CA CYS A 19 -8.32 11.55 8.37
C CYS A 19 -9.82 11.85 8.46
N VAL A 20 -10.63 11.06 7.77
CA VAL A 20 -12.09 11.21 7.73
C VAL A 20 -12.74 9.90 8.16
N ARG A 21 -13.71 9.98 9.08
CA ARG A 21 -14.56 8.85 9.44
C ARG A 21 -15.73 8.78 8.47
N VAL A 22 -15.88 7.64 7.79
CA VAL A 22 -16.98 7.36 6.85
C VAL A 22 -17.82 6.18 7.32
N PRO A 23 -19.12 6.10 6.95
CA PRO A 23 -20.03 5.06 7.41
C PRO A 23 -19.87 3.77 6.61
N VAL A 24 -18.70 3.15 6.66
CA VAL A 24 -18.43 1.81 6.12
C VAL A 24 -18.20 0.83 7.26
N TYR A 25 -18.66 -0.42 7.11
CA TYR A 25 -18.50 -1.43 8.15
C TYR A 25 -17.06 -1.91 8.28
N THR A 26 -16.38 -2.13 7.17
CA THR A 26 -15.03 -2.68 7.12
C THR A 26 -14.24 -2.00 6.02
N GLY A 27 -12.93 -1.92 6.21
CA GLY A 27 -12.01 -1.39 5.22
C GLY A 27 -11.58 0.05 5.47
N HIS A 28 -10.33 0.32 5.13
CA HIS A 28 -9.78 1.66 5.02
C HIS A 28 -9.62 2.03 3.55
N SER A 29 -9.79 3.30 3.25
CA SER A 29 -9.58 3.85 1.91
C SER A 29 -8.65 5.03 2.00
N GLU A 30 -7.73 5.13 1.04
CA GLU A 30 -6.72 6.16 0.99
C GLU A 30 -6.69 6.79 -0.40
N SER A 31 -6.78 8.10 -0.47
CA SER A 31 -6.49 8.88 -1.67
C SER A 31 -5.05 9.34 -1.61
N ILE A 32 -4.22 8.81 -2.51
CA ILE A 32 -2.77 9.05 -2.50
C ILE A 32 -2.35 9.80 -3.75
N ASN A 33 -1.48 10.79 -3.54
CA ASN A 33 -0.69 11.41 -4.59
C ASN A 33 0.77 11.02 -4.37
N ILE A 34 1.41 10.48 -5.40
CA ILE A 34 2.83 10.11 -5.36
C ILE A 34 3.62 10.90 -6.38
N GLN A 35 4.80 11.35 -5.99
CA GLN A 35 5.79 11.92 -6.89
C GLN A 35 6.92 10.90 -7.09
N THR A 36 7.25 10.61 -8.33
CA THR A 36 8.32 9.68 -8.69
C THR A 36 9.59 10.42 -9.15
N VAL A 37 10.75 9.81 -8.96
CA VAL A 37 12.04 10.39 -9.40
C VAL A 37 12.09 10.50 -10.92
N ARG A 38 11.59 9.48 -11.63
CA ARG A 38 11.45 9.46 -13.09
C ARG A 38 9.97 9.47 -13.45
N GLU A 39 9.64 9.96 -14.63
CA GLU A 39 8.28 9.90 -15.12
C GLU A 39 7.75 8.45 -15.13
N LEU A 40 6.54 8.26 -14.63
CA LEU A 40 5.84 6.99 -14.60
C LEU A 40 4.46 7.19 -15.21
N SER A 41 4.17 6.46 -16.30
CA SER A 41 2.82 6.54 -16.89
C SER A 41 1.80 5.75 -16.04
N PRO A 42 0.51 6.12 -16.09
CA PRO A 42 -0.55 5.36 -15.43
C PRO A 42 -0.59 3.88 -15.87
N GLU A 43 -0.35 3.60 -17.15
CA GLU A 43 -0.33 2.25 -17.74
C GLU A 43 0.80 1.44 -17.11
N ARG A 44 2.01 2.01 -17.08
CA ARG A 44 3.17 1.34 -16.47
C ARG A 44 2.99 1.16 -14.96
N CYS A 45 2.34 2.10 -14.29
CA CYS A 45 2.00 1.98 -12.87
C CYS A 45 1.06 0.79 -12.63
N ARG A 46 0.02 0.62 -13.46
CA ARG A 46 -0.89 -0.54 -13.38
C ARG A 46 -0.15 -1.86 -13.56
N GLU A 47 0.73 -1.95 -14.55
CA GLU A 47 1.54 -3.15 -14.79
C GLU A 47 2.41 -3.52 -13.59
N VAL A 48 3.12 -2.54 -13.03
CA VAL A 48 4.01 -2.75 -11.87
C VAL A 48 3.19 -3.21 -10.65
N LEU A 49 2.06 -2.56 -10.38
CA LEU A 49 1.19 -2.91 -9.26
C LEU A 49 0.52 -4.27 -9.45
N ALA A 50 0.09 -4.60 -10.67
CA ALA A 50 -0.53 -5.89 -10.96
C ALA A 50 0.46 -7.07 -10.81
N ALA A 51 1.75 -6.82 -11.01
CA ALA A 51 2.80 -7.82 -10.80
C ALA A 51 3.24 -7.95 -9.34
N PHE A 52 2.79 -7.07 -8.44
CA PHE A 52 3.23 -7.07 -7.05
C PHE A 52 2.37 -8.00 -6.20
N PRO A 53 2.97 -8.93 -5.42
CA PRO A 53 2.23 -9.84 -4.55
C PRO A 53 1.36 -9.11 -3.52
N GLY A 54 0.11 -9.56 -3.36
CA GLY A 54 -0.83 -8.98 -2.40
C GLY A 54 -1.47 -7.66 -2.85
N VAL A 55 -1.30 -7.28 -4.12
CA VAL A 55 -1.97 -6.13 -4.73
C VAL A 55 -2.85 -6.61 -5.90
N THR A 56 -4.07 -6.11 -5.94
CA THR A 56 -5.01 -6.34 -7.06
C THR A 56 -5.39 -4.98 -7.66
N VAL A 57 -5.12 -4.81 -8.95
CA VAL A 57 -5.53 -3.59 -9.68
C VAL A 57 -6.99 -3.72 -10.12
N VAL A 58 -7.83 -2.79 -9.66
CA VAL A 58 -9.24 -2.64 -10.02
C VAL A 58 -9.41 -1.25 -10.63
N ASP A 59 -9.13 -1.11 -11.92
CA ASP A 59 -9.06 0.19 -12.58
C ASP A 59 -9.50 0.13 -14.04
N ASP A 60 -10.82 0.09 -14.23
CA ASP A 60 -11.47 0.17 -15.55
C ASP A 60 -12.49 1.31 -15.56
N PRO A 61 -12.06 2.53 -15.90
CA PRO A 61 -12.95 3.69 -15.97
C PRO A 61 -14.09 3.54 -16.98
N GLY A 62 -13.85 2.81 -18.07
CA GLY A 62 -14.86 2.60 -19.12
C GLY A 62 -16.02 1.75 -18.64
N ALA A 63 -15.77 0.76 -17.81
CA ALA A 63 -16.77 -0.08 -17.18
C ALA A 63 -17.21 0.42 -15.78
N GLY A 64 -16.74 1.60 -15.34
CA GLY A 64 -17.04 2.13 -14.02
C GLY A 64 -16.48 1.31 -12.86
N ARG A 65 -15.41 0.53 -13.08
CA ARG A 65 -14.80 -0.34 -12.07
C ARG A 65 -13.67 0.38 -11.34
N TYR A 66 -13.76 0.42 -10.04
CA TYR A 66 -12.78 1.04 -9.12
C TYR A 66 -12.85 0.34 -7.75
N PRO A 67 -11.79 0.44 -6.91
CA PRO A 67 -11.78 -0.22 -5.60
C PRO A 67 -12.83 0.40 -4.67
N MET A 68 -13.53 -0.46 -3.92
CA MET A 68 -14.47 -0.04 -2.87
C MET A 68 -14.23 -0.83 -1.58
N PRO A 69 -14.53 -0.27 -0.40
CA PRO A 69 -14.38 -0.97 0.88
C PRO A 69 -15.13 -2.30 0.94
N ILE A 70 -16.33 -2.37 0.34
CA ILE A 70 -17.13 -3.59 0.28
C ILE A 70 -16.43 -4.72 -0.50
N ASP A 71 -15.66 -4.38 -1.52
CA ASP A 71 -14.93 -5.35 -2.35
C ASP A 71 -13.64 -5.83 -1.66
N ALA A 72 -13.08 -5.02 -0.75
CA ALA A 72 -11.89 -5.37 0.00
C ALA A 72 -12.19 -6.15 1.28
N ALA A 73 -13.43 -6.08 1.79
CA ALA A 73 -13.82 -6.75 3.03
C ALA A 73 -13.59 -8.28 2.94
N GLY A 74 -12.88 -8.86 3.90
CA GLY A 74 -12.52 -10.28 3.96
C GLY A 74 -11.37 -10.69 3.05
N ARG A 75 -10.73 -9.77 2.34
CA ARG A 75 -9.57 -10.05 1.47
C ARG A 75 -8.24 -9.75 2.16
N ASP A 76 -7.22 -10.48 1.75
CA ASP A 76 -5.84 -10.24 2.18
C ASP A 76 -5.07 -9.32 1.23
N GLU A 77 -5.60 -9.11 0.02
CA GLU A 77 -5.01 -8.21 -0.96
C GLU A 77 -5.45 -6.76 -0.72
N VAL A 78 -4.59 -5.86 -1.12
CA VAL A 78 -4.89 -4.42 -1.24
C VAL A 78 -5.40 -4.16 -2.65
N LEU A 79 -6.55 -3.51 -2.76
CA LEU A 79 -7.12 -3.09 -4.04
C LEU A 79 -6.64 -1.70 -4.40
N VAL A 80 -6.15 -1.52 -5.63
CA VAL A 80 -5.65 -0.23 -6.13
C VAL A 80 -6.34 0.12 -7.44
N GLY A 81 -6.76 1.35 -7.58
CA GLY A 81 -7.35 1.84 -8.82
C GLY A 81 -7.41 3.36 -8.88
N ARG A 82 -8.18 3.90 -9.82
CA ARG A 82 -8.26 5.33 -10.09
C ARG A 82 -6.89 5.93 -10.41
N ILE A 83 -5.99 5.11 -11.00
CA ILE A 83 -4.62 5.49 -11.34
C ILE A 83 -4.66 6.45 -12.51
N ARG A 84 -4.19 7.67 -12.28
CA ARG A 84 -4.24 8.74 -13.27
C ARG A 84 -3.13 9.75 -13.05
N ARG A 85 -2.74 10.47 -14.10
CA ARG A 85 -1.81 11.60 -14.00
C ARG A 85 -2.38 12.70 -13.09
N ASP A 86 -1.49 13.33 -12.37
CA ASP A 86 -1.79 14.61 -11.73
C ASP A 86 -1.52 15.73 -12.75
N PRO A 87 -2.53 16.52 -13.14
CA PRO A 87 -2.34 17.58 -14.13
C PRO A 87 -1.49 18.75 -13.61
N SER A 88 -1.27 18.83 -12.31
CA SER A 88 -0.47 19.90 -11.69
C SER A 88 1.02 19.62 -11.67
N HIS A 89 1.44 18.35 -11.93
CA HIS A 89 2.85 17.99 -11.87
C HIS A 89 3.16 16.77 -12.78
N GLU A 90 4.14 16.91 -13.68
CA GLU A 90 4.49 15.90 -14.69
C GLU A 90 4.89 14.53 -14.16
N ARG A 91 5.46 14.46 -12.95
CA ARG A 91 5.95 13.22 -12.31
C ARG A 91 5.06 12.74 -11.18
N CYS A 92 3.82 13.22 -11.11
CA CYS A 92 2.88 12.81 -10.08
C CYS A 92 1.74 11.97 -10.63
N LEU A 93 1.35 10.97 -9.85
CA LEU A 93 0.19 10.13 -10.07
C LEU A 93 -0.73 10.19 -8.86
N ASN A 94 -2.02 10.21 -9.13
CA ASN A 94 -3.06 9.99 -8.14
C ASN A 94 -3.57 8.56 -8.24
N MET A 95 -3.87 7.96 -7.08
CA MET A 95 -4.50 6.65 -7.00
C MET A 95 -5.40 6.54 -5.78
N PHE A 96 -6.27 5.55 -5.78
CA PHE A 96 -7.15 5.22 -4.67
C PHE A 96 -6.86 3.79 -4.23
N ILE A 97 -6.62 3.60 -2.94
CA ILE A 97 -6.23 2.32 -2.34
C ILE A 97 -7.27 1.93 -1.31
N VAL A 98 -7.63 0.66 -1.30
CA VAL A 98 -8.58 0.11 -0.33
C VAL A 98 -8.08 -1.23 0.18
N GLY A 99 -8.18 -1.44 1.49
CA GLY A 99 -7.80 -2.70 2.13
C GLY A 99 -8.67 -3.04 3.32
N ASP A 100 -8.78 -4.32 3.65
CA ASP A 100 -9.39 -4.76 4.90
C ASP A 100 -8.45 -4.45 6.07
N ASN A 101 -8.83 -3.50 6.90
CA ASN A 101 -8.01 -3.02 8.01
C ASN A 101 -7.84 -4.04 9.14
N LEU A 102 -8.73 -5.02 9.26
CA LEU A 102 -8.62 -6.10 10.25
C LEU A 102 -7.65 -7.19 9.79
N ARG A 103 -7.52 -7.37 8.48
CA ARG A 103 -6.65 -8.37 7.85
C ARG A 103 -5.31 -7.75 7.44
N LYS A 104 -5.25 -7.11 6.28
CA LYS A 104 -4.00 -6.54 5.74
C LYS A 104 -3.45 -5.38 6.59
N GLY A 105 -4.31 -4.61 7.22
CA GLY A 105 -3.90 -3.55 8.15
C GLY A 105 -3.46 -4.06 9.54
N ALA A 106 -3.71 -5.34 9.88
CA ALA A 106 -3.42 -5.89 11.20
C ALA A 106 -2.96 -7.35 11.14
N ALA A 107 -3.87 -8.32 11.28
CA ALA A 107 -3.53 -9.72 11.51
C ALA A 107 -2.75 -10.36 10.36
N THR A 108 -3.23 -10.26 9.13
CA THR A 108 -2.56 -10.83 7.94
C THR A 108 -1.17 -10.21 7.73
N ASN A 109 -1.04 -8.90 7.91
CA ASN A 109 0.24 -8.23 7.75
C ASN A 109 1.28 -8.70 8.77
N ALA A 110 0.87 -8.93 10.01
CA ALA A 110 1.76 -9.46 11.05
C ALA A 110 2.26 -10.88 10.71
N VAL A 111 1.36 -11.75 10.23
CA VAL A 111 1.72 -13.11 9.78
C VAL A 111 2.69 -13.05 8.60
N GLN A 112 2.39 -12.27 7.57
CA GLN A 112 3.24 -12.12 6.39
C GLN A 112 4.62 -11.57 6.72
N LEU A 113 4.73 -10.65 7.69
CA LEU A 113 6.02 -10.18 8.18
C LEU A 113 6.80 -11.29 8.87
N ALA A 114 6.14 -12.11 9.70
CA ALA A 114 6.79 -13.24 10.36
C ALA A 114 7.28 -14.27 9.33
N GLU A 115 6.47 -14.62 8.34
CA GLU A 115 6.84 -15.51 7.23
C GLU A 115 8.06 -14.98 6.47
N LEU A 116 8.06 -13.69 6.12
CA LEU A 116 9.16 -13.03 5.42
C LEU A 116 10.46 -13.07 6.24
N LEU A 117 10.38 -12.84 7.56
CA LEU A 117 11.53 -12.90 8.45
C LEU A 117 12.13 -14.32 8.51
N VAL A 118 11.29 -15.35 8.54
CA VAL A 118 11.71 -16.75 8.50
C VAL A 118 12.33 -17.09 7.14
N GLU A 119 11.68 -16.72 6.04
CA GLU A 119 12.15 -16.95 4.68
C GLU A 119 13.53 -16.32 4.44
N ARG A 120 13.72 -15.11 4.93
CA ARG A 120 14.99 -14.38 4.85
C ARG A 120 16.02 -14.80 5.90
N ARG A 121 15.71 -15.79 6.73
CA ARG A 121 16.56 -16.28 7.81
C ARG A 121 16.97 -15.20 8.82
N LEU A 122 16.18 -14.16 8.96
CA LEU A 122 16.43 -13.08 9.93
C LEU A 122 16.01 -13.48 11.35
N VAL A 123 15.19 -14.51 11.49
CA VAL A 123 14.78 -15.13 12.75
C VAL A 123 14.78 -16.66 12.62
N GLY A 124 14.86 -17.39 13.75
CA GLY A 124 14.88 -18.85 13.77
C GLY A 124 16.29 -19.46 13.78
N PRO A 125 16.41 -20.80 13.56
CA PRO A 125 17.67 -21.54 13.71
C PRO A 125 18.69 -21.23 12.61
N GLY A 126 19.09 -20.12 12.33
CA GLY A 126 20.06 -19.68 11.29
C GLY A 126 20.30 -18.18 11.35
N ALA A 127 19.49 -17.47 12.10
CA ALA A 127 19.60 -16.03 12.22
C ALA A 127 20.93 -15.56 12.90
N ALA A 128 21.49 -16.39 13.76
CA ALA A 128 22.73 -16.11 14.46
C ALA A 128 23.99 -16.18 13.58
N GLU A 129 23.92 -16.80 12.43
CA GLU A 129 25.04 -16.98 11.50
C GLU A 129 25.24 -15.76 10.60
N LEU A 130 24.14 -15.12 10.20
CA LEU A 130 24.14 -13.89 9.39
C LEU A 130 24.57 -12.62 10.18
N ALA A 131 24.38 -12.63 11.50
CA ALA A 131 24.81 -11.51 12.36
C ALA A 131 26.32 -11.47 12.63
N ARG A 132 27.08 -12.49 12.18
CA ARG A 132 28.52 -12.63 12.40
C ARG A 132 29.37 -12.49 11.13
N SER A 133 28.71 -12.30 9.98
CA SER A 133 29.34 -12.04 8.68
C SER A 133 29.25 -10.55 8.32
#